data_5a3665bb1872fd8e576f664e13a4b51a
#
_entry.id   5a3665bb1872fd8e576f664e13a4b51a
#
_cell.length_a   1.000
_cell.length_b   1.000
_cell.length_c   1.000
_cell.angle_alpha   90.00
_cell.angle_beta   90.00
_cell.angle_gamma   90.00
#
_symmetry.space_group_name_H-M   'P 1'
#
loop_
_entity.id
_entity.type
_entity.pdbx_description
1 polymer ?
#
loop_
_entity_poly.entity_id
_entity_poly.type
_entity_poly.pdbx_seq_one_letter_code
_entity_poly.pdbx_strand_id
1 'polypeptide(L)'
;MNTLVIYTHPNHQSLSYAFLQEVLRGSRENEAVTDIQVLDLYGEGFDPVLVFNEQKRRRDMHSDPGLAKYREQLSWADRIVLVYPIWWGRPPAMLMGYIDKMFASGFAYRDKSGLLPEGLLKGKSVVCISVMKGPAHYPLLWLGNAHKMLMRKALFNFVGIRKVKFFEFGSMESPRGKHARKLEQVYRYFKTAR
;
A
#
# COMPACT_ATOMS: atom_id res chain seq x y z
N MET A 1 -11.75 13.21 5.35
CA MET A 1 -10.78 12.46 4.51
C MET A 1 -11.05 10.98 4.64
N ASN A 2 -11.30 10.31 3.53
CA ASN A 2 -11.57 8.88 3.44
C ASN A 2 -10.26 8.09 3.41
N THR A 3 -10.14 7.09 4.26
CA THR A 3 -8.90 6.32 4.40
C THR A 3 -9.13 4.84 4.07
N LEU A 4 -8.45 4.34 3.04
CA LEU A 4 -8.42 2.91 2.70
C LEU A 4 -7.14 2.29 3.27
N VAL A 5 -7.28 1.31 4.14
CA VAL A 5 -6.15 0.54 4.70
C VAL A 5 -6.09 -0.82 4.01
N ILE A 6 -5.03 -1.07 3.27
CA ILE A 6 -4.79 -2.34 2.58
C ILE A 6 -3.79 -3.14 3.42
N TYR A 7 -4.27 -4.22 3.99
CA TYR A 7 -3.47 -5.14 4.82
C TYR A 7 -3.05 -6.35 4.00
N THR A 8 -1.76 -6.69 4.11
CA THR A 8 -1.19 -7.77 3.29
C THR A 8 -0.25 -8.64 4.14
N HIS A 9 -0.83 -9.49 4.96
CA HIS A 9 -0.11 -10.52 5.70
C HIS A 9 -1.03 -11.70 6.00
N PRO A 10 -0.59 -12.97 5.80
CA PRO A 10 -1.46 -14.14 5.97
C PRO A 10 -1.80 -14.47 7.43
N ASN A 11 -1.12 -13.85 8.40
CA ASN A 11 -1.31 -14.13 9.81
C ASN A 11 -1.72 -12.87 10.58
N HIS A 12 -2.92 -12.89 11.17
CA HIS A 12 -3.45 -11.81 12.00
C HIS A 12 -2.82 -11.72 13.41
N GLN A 13 -1.95 -12.63 13.77
CA GLN A 13 -1.12 -12.54 14.99
C GLN A 13 0.25 -11.91 14.73
N SER A 14 0.47 -11.40 13.51
CA SER A 14 1.75 -10.80 13.10
C SER A 14 1.93 -9.38 13.65
N LEU A 15 3.18 -8.93 13.67
CA LEU A 15 3.50 -7.52 13.96
C LEU A 15 2.89 -6.56 12.92
N SER A 16 2.75 -6.99 11.67
CA SER A 16 2.02 -6.21 10.66
C SER A 16 0.57 -5.98 11.07
N TYR A 17 -0.08 -6.98 11.69
CA TYR A 17 -1.44 -6.82 12.21
C TYR A 17 -1.48 -5.85 13.40
N ALA A 18 -0.50 -5.90 14.31
CA ALA A 18 -0.40 -4.92 15.38
C ALA A 18 -0.28 -3.48 14.85
N PHE A 19 0.50 -3.26 13.78
CA PHE A 19 0.56 -1.95 13.11
C PHE A 19 -0.78 -1.55 12.47
N LEU A 20 -1.50 -2.50 11.85
CA LEU A 20 -2.86 -2.24 11.35
C LEU A 20 -3.76 -1.72 12.49
N GLN A 21 -3.74 -2.36 13.65
CA GLN A 21 -4.56 -1.91 14.80
C GLN A 21 -4.21 -0.49 15.24
N GLU A 22 -2.92 -0.12 15.24
CA GLU A 22 -2.51 1.24 15.60
C GLU A 22 -2.90 2.29 14.54
N VAL A 23 -2.89 1.92 13.27
CA VAL A 23 -3.44 2.76 12.19
C VAL A 23 -4.91 3.04 12.43
N LEU A 24 -5.69 1.98 12.71
CA LEU A 24 -7.13 2.10 12.93
C LEU A 24 -7.44 2.90 14.19
N ARG A 25 -6.73 2.63 15.30
CA ARG A 25 -6.89 3.35 16.56
C ARG A 25 -6.63 4.85 16.38
N GLY A 26 -5.48 5.22 15.81
CA GLY A 26 -5.13 6.61 15.58
C GLY A 26 -6.06 7.32 14.59
N SER A 27 -6.46 6.62 13.51
CA SER A 27 -7.38 7.20 12.52
C SER A 27 -8.79 7.45 13.07
N ARG A 28 -9.30 6.59 13.96
CA ARG A 28 -10.61 6.78 14.60
C ARG A 28 -10.64 7.97 15.55
N GLU A 29 -9.50 8.32 16.15
CA GLU A 29 -9.36 9.47 17.03
C GLU A 29 -9.01 10.77 16.29
N ASN A 30 -8.86 10.72 14.98
CA ASN A 30 -8.49 11.86 14.14
C ASN A 30 -9.74 12.51 13.51
N GLU A 31 -10.10 13.69 13.96
CA GLU A 31 -11.26 14.45 13.45
C GLU A 31 -11.21 14.76 11.95
N ALA A 32 -10.02 14.74 11.33
CA ALA A 32 -9.88 14.94 9.89
C ALA A 32 -10.24 13.69 9.06
N VAL A 33 -10.40 12.52 9.70
CA VAL A 33 -10.80 11.27 9.05
C VAL A 33 -12.32 11.14 9.07
N THR A 34 -12.93 11.05 7.90
CA THR A 34 -14.39 10.94 7.75
C THR A 34 -14.83 9.48 7.85
N ASP A 35 -14.11 8.58 7.18
CA ASP A 35 -14.46 7.16 7.17
C ASP A 35 -13.21 6.31 6.86
N ILE A 36 -13.25 5.04 7.30
CA ILE A 36 -12.13 4.09 7.19
C ILE A 36 -12.65 2.77 6.64
N GLN A 37 -12.10 2.33 5.52
CA GLN A 37 -12.28 0.97 5.00
C GLN A 37 -10.99 0.17 5.17
N VAL A 38 -11.15 -1.11 5.52
CA VAL A 38 -10.03 -2.07 5.59
C VAL A 38 -10.22 -3.12 4.52
N LEU A 39 -9.19 -3.31 3.71
CA LEU A 39 -9.09 -4.36 2.71
C LEU A 39 -7.99 -5.34 3.14
N ASP A 40 -8.38 -6.49 3.65
CA ASP A 40 -7.48 -7.59 3.95
C ASP A 40 -7.37 -8.51 2.73
N LEU A 41 -6.27 -8.41 1.98
CA LEU A 41 -6.10 -9.16 0.74
C LEU A 41 -6.07 -10.68 0.95
N TYR A 42 -5.52 -11.17 2.06
CA TYR A 42 -5.53 -12.60 2.37
C TYR A 42 -6.87 -13.04 2.92
N GLY A 43 -7.48 -12.24 3.80
CA GLY A 43 -8.79 -12.54 4.40
C GLY A 43 -9.92 -12.59 3.37
N GLU A 44 -9.84 -11.76 2.31
CA GLU A 44 -10.80 -11.75 1.22
C GLU A 44 -10.51 -12.79 0.11
N GLY A 45 -9.41 -13.54 0.21
CA GLY A 45 -9.01 -14.50 -0.83
C GLY A 45 -8.71 -13.82 -2.17
N PHE A 46 -8.15 -12.59 -2.14
CA PHE A 46 -7.79 -11.87 -3.36
C PHE A 46 -6.81 -12.69 -4.20
N ASP A 47 -7.14 -12.92 -5.47
CA ASP A 47 -6.24 -13.58 -6.41
C ASP A 47 -5.22 -12.57 -6.98
N PRO A 48 -3.92 -12.68 -6.65
CA PRO A 48 -2.89 -11.77 -7.14
C PRO A 48 -2.41 -12.08 -8.56
N VAL A 49 -2.81 -13.23 -9.12
CA VAL A 49 -2.29 -13.69 -10.40
C VAL A 49 -2.91 -12.89 -11.54
N LEU A 50 -2.05 -12.26 -12.33
CA LEU A 50 -2.46 -11.53 -13.51
C LEU A 50 -2.47 -12.48 -14.72
N VAL A 51 -3.66 -12.73 -15.25
CA VAL A 51 -3.85 -13.62 -16.41
C VAL A 51 -4.37 -12.81 -17.60
N PHE A 52 -3.71 -12.95 -18.72
CA PHE A 52 -4.16 -12.43 -20.02
C PHE A 52 -4.37 -13.57 -21.00
N ASN A 53 -5.39 -13.44 -21.81
CA ASN A 53 -5.72 -14.34 -22.90
C ASN A 53 -6.48 -13.58 -23.99
N GLU A 54 -7.02 -14.28 -24.98
CA GLU A 54 -7.77 -13.65 -26.08
C GLU A 54 -9.03 -12.92 -25.61
N GLN A 55 -9.69 -13.41 -24.54
CA GLN A 55 -10.91 -12.86 -23.98
C GLN A 55 -10.63 -11.77 -22.93
N LYS A 56 -9.48 -11.81 -22.25
CA LYS A 56 -9.11 -10.89 -21.16
C LYS A 56 -7.78 -10.22 -21.48
N ARG A 57 -7.82 -9.00 -21.99
CA ARG A 57 -6.63 -8.22 -22.33
C ARG A 57 -6.27 -7.25 -21.21
N ARG A 58 -5.00 -6.90 -21.09
CA ARG A 58 -4.53 -5.94 -20.09
C ARG A 58 -5.25 -4.58 -20.18
N ARG A 59 -5.53 -4.11 -21.39
CA ARG A 59 -6.23 -2.85 -21.63
C ARG A 59 -7.67 -2.84 -21.11
N ASP A 60 -8.31 -4.01 -20.95
CA ASP A 60 -9.71 -4.14 -20.54
C ASP A 60 -9.86 -4.29 -19.01
N MET A 61 -8.75 -4.34 -18.27
CA MET A 61 -8.78 -4.52 -16.81
C MET A 61 -9.46 -3.37 -16.05
N HIS A 62 -9.45 -2.17 -16.61
CA HIS A 62 -10.13 -1.02 -16.00
C HIS A 62 -11.66 -1.21 -15.93
N SER A 63 -12.23 -2.08 -16.74
CA SER A 63 -13.66 -2.41 -16.77
C SER A 63 -14.00 -3.82 -16.27
N ASP A 64 -13.01 -4.61 -15.83
CA ASP A 64 -13.24 -5.97 -15.31
C ASP A 64 -14.22 -5.93 -14.11
N PRO A 65 -15.43 -6.56 -14.21
CA PRO A 65 -16.40 -6.55 -13.12
C PRO A 65 -15.89 -7.18 -11.82
N GLY A 66 -15.02 -8.20 -11.91
CA GLY A 66 -14.42 -8.87 -10.76
C GLY A 66 -13.49 -7.94 -9.94
N LEU A 67 -13.08 -6.82 -10.52
CA LEU A 67 -12.23 -5.82 -9.87
C LEU A 67 -12.99 -4.53 -9.50
N ALA A 68 -14.29 -4.45 -9.76
CA ALA A 68 -15.09 -3.24 -9.54
C ALA A 68 -15.02 -2.75 -8.09
N LYS A 69 -15.25 -3.64 -7.11
CA LYS A 69 -15.15 -3.33 -5.68
C LYS A 69 -13.82 -2.63 -5.32
N TYR A 70 -12.72 -3.15 -5.78
CA TYR A 70 -11.38 -2.63 -5.45
C TYR A 70 -11.11 -1.27 -6.12
N ARG A 71 -11.62 -1.07 -7.35
CA ARG A 71 -11.55 0.23 -8.02
C ARG A 71 -12.38 1.29 -7.31
N GLU A 72 -13.59 0.92 -6.87
CA GLU A 72 -14.47 1.80 -6.09
C GLU A 72 -13.81 2.23 -4.78
N GLN A 73 -13.21 1.29 -4.04
CA GLN A 73 -12.46 1.58 -2.82
C GLN A 73 -11.27 2.52 -3.07
N LEU A 74 -10.48 2.27 -4.13
CA LEU A 74 -9.37 3.14 -4.50
C LEU A 74 -9.85 4.52 -4.95
N SER A 75 -10.97 4.61 -5.67
CA SER A 75 -11.55 5.88 -6.11
C SER A 75 -12.04 6.71 -4.93
N TRP A 76 -12.73 6.05 -3.99
CA TRP A 76 -13.29 6.66 -2.78
C TRP A 76 -12.22 7.21 -1.83
N ALA A 77 -11.06 6.58 -1.73
CA ALA A 77 -10.02 6.93 -0.78
C ALA A 77 -9.27 8.22 -1.16
N ASP A 78 -9.13 9.12 -0.21
CA ASP A 78 -8.20 10.27 -0.27
C ASP A 78 -6.80 9.85 0.19
N ARG A 79 -6.75 8.95 1.19
CA ARG A 79 -5.52 8.37 1.74
C ARG A 79 -5.55 6.85 1.58
N ILE A 80 -4.47 6.29 1.09
CA ILE A 80 -4.24 4.85 1.01
C ILE A 80 -3.13 4.49 2.00
N VAL A 81 -3.39 3.53 2.87
CA VAL A 81 -2.41 3.02 3.84
C VAL A 81 -2.10 1.58 3.48
N LEU A 82 -0.84 1.28 3.20
CA LEU A 82 -0.38 -0.06 2.91
C LEU A 82 0.35 -0.63 4.13
N VAL A 83 -0.12 -1.75 4.67
CA VAL A 83 0.51 -2.43 5.81
C VAL A 83 0.96 -3.83 5.37
N TYR A 84 2.28 -4.06 5.33
CA TYR A 84 2.84 -5.27 4.75
C TYR A 84 4.24 -5.61 5.29
N PRO A 85 4.68 -6.88 5.24
CA PRO A 85 6.05 -7.27 5.52
C PRO A 85 6.95 -6.97 4.32
N ILE A 86 8.24 -6.77 4.56
CA ILE A 86 9.27 -6.81 3.51
C ILE A 86 9.87 -8.21 3.48
N TRP A 87 9.65 -8.91 2.37
CA TRP A 87 10.25 -10.20 2.05
C TRP A 87 11.19 -10.04 0.88
N TRP A 88 12.43 -10.51 1.03
CA TRP A 88 13.46 -10.40 -0.01
C TRP A 88 13.65 -8.97 -0.55
N GLY A 89 13.56 -7.97 0.34
CA GLY A 89 13.75 -6.55 -0.02
C GLY A 89 12.59 -5.92 -0.80
N ARG A 90 11.42 -6.56 -0.89
CA ARG A 90 10.24 -6.09 -1.64
C ARG A 90 8.92 -6.37 -0.91
N PRO A 91 7.81 -5.75 -1.34
CA PRO A 91 6.48 -6.13 -0.87
C PRO A 91 6.12 -7.58 -1.23
N PRO A 92 5.18 -8.22 -0.51
CA PRO A 92 4.68 -9.55 -0.85
C PRO A 92 4.07 -9.61 -2.25
N ALA A 93 4.12 -10.80 -2.88
CA ALA A 93 3.49 -11.04 -4.19
C ALA A 93 2.00 -10.67 -4.20
N MET A 94 1.28 -10.92 -3.10
CA MET A 94 -0.12 -10.53 -2.93
C MET A 94 -0.34 -9.02 -3.13
N LEU A 95 0.48 -8.17 -2.51
CA LEU A 95 0.38 -6.72 -2.69
C LEU A 95 0.79 -6.28 -4.09
N MET A 96 1.84 -6.89 -4.64
CA MET A 96 2.27 -6.58 -6.00
C MET A 96 1.20 -6.97 -7.02
N GLY A 97 0.58 -8.14 -6.89
CA GLY A 97 -0.51 -8.56 -7.76
C GLY A 97 -1.75 -7.66 -7.64
N TYR A 98 -2.05 -7.16 -6.43
CA TYR A 98 -3.09 -6.14 -6.26
C TYR A 98 -2.74 -4.86 -7.04
N ILE A 99 -1.51 -4.37 -6.92
CA ILE A 99 -1.05 -3.19 -7.66
C ILE A 99 -1.10 -3.44 -9.17
N ASP A 100 -0.63 -4.59 -9.63
CA ASP A 100 -0.63 -4.95 -11.06
C ASP A 100 -2.05 -4.96 -11.66
N LYS A 101 -3.04 -5.43 -10.89
CA LYS A 101 -4.45 -5.44 -11.30
C LYS A 101 -5.10 -4.05 -11.20
N MET A 102 -4.74 -3.26 -10.18
CA MET A 102 -5.36 -1.95 -9.95
C MET A 102 -4.71 -0.82 -10.75
N PHE A 103 -3.41 -0.88 -11.02
CA PHE A 103 -2.75 0.17 -11.81
C PHE A 103 -2.90 -0.10 -13.32
N ALA A 104 -4.15 -0.28 -13.73
CA ALA A 104 -4.52 -0.50 -15.12
C ALA A 104 -4.66 0.80 -15.91
N SER A 105 -4.36 0.73 -17.21
CA SER A 105 -4.66 1.82 -18.15
C SER A 105 -6.17 2.07 -18.21
N GLY A 106 -6.57 3.33 -18.27
CA GLY A 106 -7.97 3.76 -18.21
C GLY A 106 -8.51 3.99 -16.79
N PHE A 107 -7.84 3.46 -15.75
CA PHE A 107 -8.21 3.70 -14.35
C PHE A 107 -7.14 4.45 -13.56
N ALA A 108 -5.92 3.92 -13.50
CA ALA A 108 -4.85 4.53 -12.71
C ALA A 108 -3.94 5.45 -13.54
N TYR A 109 -3.87 5.23 -14.83
CA TYR A 109 -3.16 6.07 -15.79
C TYR A 109 -3.81 5.98 -17.17
N ARG A 110 -3.47 6.90 -18.05
CA ARG A 110 -3.84 6.86 -19.49
C ARG A 110 -2.68 7.27 -20.36
N ASP A 111 -2.65 6.71 -21.57
CA ASP A 111 -1.70 7.13 -22.57
C ASP A 111 -2.04 8.56 -23.03
N LYS A 112 -1.01 9.35 -23.26
CA LYS A 112 -1.10 10.72 -23.72
C LYS A 112 -0.11 10.91 -24.86
N SER A 113 -0.41 11.84 -25.76
CA SER A 113 0.56 12.27 -26.76
C SER A 113 1.77 12.89 -26.06
N GLY A 114 2.84 12.11 -25.88
CA GLY A 114 4.06 12.53 -25.15
C GLY A 114 4.86 11.33 -24.70
N LEU A 115 6.02 11.58 -24.05
CA LEU A 115 6.96 10.54 -23.64
C LEU A 115 6.46 9.70 -22.46
N LEU A 116 5.61 10.26 -21.60
CA LEU A 116 5.14 9.61 -20.37
C LEU A 116 3.61 9.63 -20.28
N PRO A 117 2.99 8.53 -19.80
CA PRO A 117 1.56 8.48 -19.50
C PRO A 117 1.14 9.52 -18.47
N GLU A 118 -0.13 9.88 -18.48
CA GLU A 118 -0.74 10.71 -17.45
C GLU A 118 -1.29 9.85 -16.31
N GLY A 119 -0.79 10.06 -15.08
CA GLY A 119 -1.35 9.43 -13.89
C GLY A 119 -2.71 10.02 -13.51
N LEU A 120 -3.69 9.18 -13.21
CA LEU A 120 -5.07 9.56 -12.93
C LEU A 120 -5.42 9.58 -11.43
N LEU A 121 -4.57 9.02 -10.56
CA LEU A 121 -4.78 8.99 -9.11
C LEU A 121 -4.19 10.22 -8.39
N LYS A 122 -4.23 11.38 -9.06
CA LYS A 122 -3.77 12.66 -8.52
C LYS A 122 -4.60 13.07 -7.31
N GLY A 123 -3.98 13.85 -6.40
CA GLY A 123 -4.64 14.33 -5.17
C GLY A 123 -4.62 13.35 -4.01
N LYS A 124 -4.46 12.06 -4.27
CA LYS A 124 -4.37 11.04 -3.22
C LYS A 124 -3.01 11.05 -2.52
N SER A 125 -3.00 10.54 -1.29
CA SER A 125 -1.78 10.30 -0.50
C SER A 125 -1.60 8.82 -0.18
N VAL A 126 -0.34 8.37 -0.03
CA VAL A 126 -0.01 7.01 0.36
C VAL A 126 0.89 6.99 1.59
N VAL A 127 0.58 6.12 2.54
CA VAL A 127 1.44 5.80 3.67
C VAL A 127 1.79 4.31 3.62
N CYS A 128 3.06 3.99 3.47
CA CYS A 128 3.56 2.62 3.50
C CYS A 128 4.11 2.31 4.90
N ILE A 129 3.57 1.28 5.55
CA ILE A 129 4.05 0.76 6.82
C ILE A 129 4.58 -0.63 6.57
N SER A 130 5.89 -0.78 6.65
CA SER A 130 6.55 -2.04 6.34
C SER A 130 7.38 -2.55 7.51
N VAL A 131 7.36 -3.88 7.66
CA VAL A 131 7.98 -4.61 8.78
C VAL A 131 8.99 -5.60 8.23
N MET A 132 10.20 -5.62 8.78
CA MET A 132 11.25 -6.55 8.36
C MET A 132 12.01 -7.16 9.54
N LYS A 133 12.55 -8.36 9.34
CA LYS A 133 13.43 -9.03 10.30
C LYS A 133 14.80 -8.34 10.41
N GLY A 134 15.39 -8.01 9.26
CA GLY A 134 16.69 -7.34 9.19
C GLY A 134 16.70 -5.93 9.78
N PRO A 135 17.88 -5.34 9.99
CA PRO A 135 17.99 -3.97 10.50
C PRO A 135 17.42 -2.95 9.51
N ALA A 136 16.83 -1.86 10.02
CA ALA A 136 16.14 -0.85 9.20
C ALA A 136 17.03 -0.13 8.17
N HIS A 137 18.34 -0.10 8.40
CA HIS A 137 19.31 0.51 7.48
C HIS A 137 19.77 -0.44 6.36
N TYR A 138 19.49 -1.75 6.47
CA TYR A 138 19.90 -2.74 5.47
C TYR A 138 19.39 -2.41 4.05
N PRO A 139 18.12 -2.05 3.82
CA PRO A 139 17.67 -1.69 2.48
C PRO A 139 18.42 -0.51 1.86
N LEU A 140 18.80 0.47 2.67
CA LEU A 140 19.56 1.64 2.20
C LEU A 140 21.00 1.27 1.83
N LEU A 141 21.69 0.54 2.70
CA LEU A 141 23.13 0.31 2.55
C LEU A 141 23.47 -0.78 1.54
N TRP A 142 22.67 -1.86 1.47
CA TRP A 142 22.96 -3.02 0.63
C TRP A 142 22.04 -3.15 -0.59
N LEU A 143 20.83 -2.62 -0.53
CA LEU A 143 19.86 -2.75 -1.62
C LEU A 143 19.62 -1.44 -2.36
N GLY A 144 20.44 -0.40 -2.17
CA GLY A 144 20.27 0.89 -2.84
C GLY A 144 18.89 1.51 -2.63
N ASN A 145 18.23 1.17 -1.52
CA ASN A 145 16.86 1.60 -1.22
C ASN A 145 15.80 1.18 -2.26
N ALA A 146 16.04 0.02 -2.93
CA ALA A 146 15.25 -0.46 -4.06
C ALA A 146 13.74 -0.51 -3.77
N HIS A 147 13.35 -0.95 -2.57
CA HIS A 147 11.95 -0.98 -2.15
C HIS A 147 11.26 0.40 -2.26
N LYS A 148 11.85 1.45 -1.67
CA LYS A 148 11.27 2.81 -1.74
C LYS A 148 11.31 3.37 -3.16
N MET A 149 12.37 3.07 -3.91
CA MET A 149 12.49 3.50 -5.29
C MET A 149 11.39 2.89 -6.16
N LEU A 150 11.17 1.57 -6.03
CA LEU A 150 10.08 0.87 -6.70
C LEU A 150 8.72 1.49 -6.34
N MET A 151 8.38 1.52 -5.06
CA MET A 151 7.07 1.97 -4.61
C MET A 151 6.81 3.44 -4.97
N ARG A 152 7.76 4.33 -4.68
CA ARG A 152 7.58 5.77 -4.90
C ARG A 152 7.67 6.16 -6.36
N LYS A 153 8.79 5.78 -7.05
CA LYS A 153 9.07 6.29 -8.38
C LYS A 153 8.39 5.48 -9.47
N ALA A 154 8.52 4.15 -9.44
CA ALA A 154 8.00 3.31 -10.50
C ALA A 154 6.48 3.10 -10.42
N LEU A 155 5.91 3.08 -9.21
CA LEU A 155 4.48 2.82 -9.03
C LEU A 155 3.69 4.10 -8.75
N PHE A 156 3.82 4.70 -7.55
CA PHE A 156 2.93 5.78 -7.15
C PHE A 156 3.10 7.06 -7.98
N ASN A 157 4.34 7.48 -8.26
CA ASN A 157 4.56 8.65 -9.09
C ASN A 157 4.02 8.46 -10.52
N PHE A 158 4.12 7.24 -11.05
CA PHE A 158 3.61 6.91 -12.37
C PHE A 158 2.09 7.12 -12.49
N VAL A 159 1.34 6.68 -11.47
CA VAL A 159 -0.12 6.87 -11.43
C VAL A 159 -0.56 8.23 -10.90
N GLY A 160 0.37 9.16 -10.65
CA GLY A 160 0.06 10.54 -10.26
C GLY A 160 0.05 10.82 -8.75
N ILE A 161 0.31 9.82 -7.90
CA ILE A 161 0.37 10.01 -6.44
C ILE A 161 1.76 10.53 -6.06
N ARG A 162 1.84 11.77 -5.57
CA ARG A 162 3.11 12.43 -5.21
C ARG A 162 3.38 12.44 -3.70
N LYS A 163 2.32 12.41 -2.87
CA LYS A 163 2.43 12.41 -1.41
C LYS A 163 2.60 10.98 -0.91
N VAL A 164 3.85 10.53 -0.76
CA VAL A 164 4.17 9.16 -0.30
C VAL A 164 5.06 9.22 0.94
N LYS A 165 4.59 8.63 2.05
CA LYS A 165 5.32 8.50 3.31
C LYS A 165 5.66 7.03 3.59
N PHE A 166 6.83 6.78 4.14
CA PHE A 166 7.28 5.44 4.53
C PHE A 166 7.59 5.38 6.02
N PHE A 167 7.06 4.36 6.67
CA PHE A 167 7.49 3.84 7.95
C PHE A 167 8.09 2.45 7.71
N GLU A 168 9.39 2.32 7.84
CA GLU A 168 10.10 1.04 7.68
C GLU A 168 10.67 0.62 9.02
N PHE A 169 10.15 -0.46 9.54
CA PHE A 169 10.53 -0.98 10.84
C PHE A 169 11.38 -2.25 10.71
N GLY A 170 12.67 -2.12 10.95
CA GLY A 170 13.60 -3.25 11.00
C GLY A 170 13.76 -3.85 12.39
N SER A 171 14.47 -5.00 12.47
CA SER A 171 14.74 -5.75 13.70
C SER A 171 13.48 -6.13 14.48
N MET A 172 12.39 -6.43 13.75
CA MET A 172 11.07 -6.62 14.35
C MET A 172 10.84 -8.02 14.95
N GLU A 173 11.76 -8.97 14.71
CA GLU A 173 11.76 -10.27 15.40
C GLU A 173 12.65 -10.27 16.65
N SER A 174 13.40 -9.20 16.89
CA SER A 174 14.26 -9.10 18.05
C SER A 174 13.52 -8.62 19.29
N PRO A 175 13.70 -9.24 20.48
CA PRO A 175 13.16 -8.72 21.75
C PRO A 175 13.60 -7.26 22.03
N ARG A 176 14.74 -6.83 21.47
CA ARG A 176 15.25 -5.45 21.55
C ARG A 176 14.62 -4.51 20.54
N GLY A 177 13.66 -4.98 19.72
CA GLY A 177 13.09 -4.25 18.59
C GLY A 177 12.28 -3.00 18.92
N LYS A 178 12.12 -2.68 20.21
CA LYS A 178 11.37 -1.48 20.69
C LYS A 178 9.96 -1.39 20.07
N HIS A 179 9.25 -2.52 20.00
CA HIS A 179 7.97 -2.65 19.32
C HIS A 179 6.94 -1.63 19.80
N ALA A 180 6.77 -1.50 21.13
CA ALA A 180 5.81 -0.54 21.70
C ALA A 180 6.07 0.91 21.25
N ARG A 181 7.33 1.35 21.17
CA ARG A 181 7.68 2.69 20.70
C ARG A 181 7.34 2.88 19.23
N LYS A 182 7.57 1.86 18.39
CA LYS A 182 7.29 1.89 16.95
C LYS A 182 5.77 1.88 16.68
N LEU A 183 5.03 1.08 17.41
CA LEU A 183 3.57 1.05 17.38
C LEU A 183 3.00 2.41 17.79
N GLU A 184 3.44 2.97 18.91
CA GLU A 184 3.03 4.29 19.38
C GLU A 184 3.38 5.40 18.36
N GLN A 185 4.51 5.30 17.66
CA GLN A 185 4.87 6.25 16.59
C GLN A 185 3.83 6.25 15.46
N VAL A 186 3.33 5.08 15.05
CA VAL A 186 2.31 4.95 14.02
C VAL A 186 0.98 5.50 14.52
N TYR A 187 0.54 5.11 15.70
CA TYR A 187 -0.67 5.64 16.33
C TYR A 187 -0.68 7.17 16.35
N ARG A 188 0.37 7.80 16.92
CA ARG A 188 0.47 9.26 17.00
C ARG A 188 0.41 9.93 15.64
N TYR A 189 1.07 9.35 14.65
CA TYR A 189 1.01 9.88 13.29
C TYR A 189 -0.42 9.88 12.76
N PHE A 190 -1.13 8.76 12.87
CA PHE A 190 -2.51 8.67 12.34
C PHE A 190 -3.51 9.49 13.15
N LYS A 191 -3.27 9.71 14.42
CA LYS A 191 -4.09 10.60 15.27
C LYS A 191 -4.02 12.07 14.83
N THR A 192 -2.93 12.51 14.21
CA THR A 192 -2.71 13.94 13.91
C THR A 192 -2.53 14.26 12.43
N ALA A 193 -2.30 13.26 11.57
CA ALA A 193 -2.02 13.46 10.14
C ALA A 193 -3.27 13.94 9.38
N ARG A 194 -3.08 15.01 8.60
CA ARG A 194 -4.08 15.62 7.72
C ARG A 194 -3.77 15.31 6.24
#